data_347457c0948edc65e8cbc823ad5e7cbb
#
_entry.id   347457c0948edc65e8cbc823ad5e7cbb
#
_cell.length_a   1.000
_cell.length_b   1.000
_cell.length_c   1.000
_cell.angle_alpha   90.00
_cell.angle_beta   90.00
_cell.angle_gamma   90.00
#
_symmetry.space_group_name_H-M   'P 1'
#
loop_
_entity.id
_entity.type
_entity.pdbx_description
1 polymer ?
#
loop_
_entity_poly.entity_id
_entity_poly.type
_entity_poly.pdbx_seq_one_letter_code
_entity_poly.pdbx_strand_id
1 'polypeptide(L)'
;MLLAGKHVLVEKPAVTRVADWDALVALAHERGLLLLEAMKVMCFPAMRALLQRLPLLPAPRTLRAAFGSAPPPVGKLFDPALDGGAAWDVGVYPLWLYAAFCERLGLATQAPEVVLDRAPGEVDLAARFSFGGPFSAELGASIVEDLDRDAWLSGEAWTLVIEGKWWNPQHIRWQGGTPPAAWPADIYLPVQGGGMQHEADHFADCLRHRLLDSPWVPHALTRRVLGWVEAGLHLGG
;
A
#
# COMPACT_ATOMS: atom_id res chain seq x y z
N MET A 1 13.50 3.46 -20.02
CA MET A 1 12.65 4.65 -20.17
C MET A 1 13.35 5.91 -19.63
N LEU A 2 13.80 5.95 -18.35
CA LEU A 2 14.50 7.11 -17.77
C LEU A 2 15.73 7.52 -18.58
N LEU A 3 16.56 6.56 -19.02
CA LEU A 3 17.72 6.84 -19.89
C LEU A 3 17.34 7.50 -21.22
N ALA A 4 16.11 7.28 -21.68
CA ALA A 4 15.57 7.91 -22.89
C ALA A 4 14.85 9.24 -22.61
N GLY A 5 15.02 9.82 -21.41
CA GLY A 5 14.43 11.11 -21.04
C GLY A 5 12.90 11.07 -20.87
N LYS A 6 12.33 9.93 -20.46
CA LYS A 6 10.89 9.77 -20.25
C LYS A 6 10.56 9.70 -18.77
N HIS A 7 9.52 10.44 -18.36
CA HIS A 7 8.87 10.22 -17.06
C HIS A 7 8.27 8.81 -17.04
N VAL A 8 8.21 8.19 -15.87
CA VAL A 8 7.82 6.77 -15.74
C VAL A 8 6.78 6.59 -14.63
N LEU A 9 5.65 6.00 -15.00
CA LEU A 9 4.72 5.35 -14.08
C LEU A 9 4.95 3.84 -14.24
N VAL A 10 5.40 3.20 -13.17
CA VAL A 10 5.76 1.77 -13.18
C VAL A 10 4.78 0.98 -12.33
N GLU A 11 4.32 -0.18 -12.82
CA GLU A 11 3.44 -1.08 -12.06
C GLU A 11 4.06 -1.55 -10.76
N LYS A 12 3.18 -1.79 -9.78
CA LYS A 12 3.57 -2.36 -8.48
C LYS A 12 3.86 -3.88 -8.60
N PRO A 13 4.79 -4.41 -7.82
CA PRO A 13 5.84 -3.67 -7.14
C PRO A 13 6.79 -3.07 -8.17
N ALA A 14 7.22 -1.83 -7.94
CA ALA A 14 8.07 -1.13 -8.90
C ALA A 14 9.35 -1.91 -9.23
N VAL A 15 9.91 -2.55 -8.23
CA VAL A 15 11.05 -3.48 -8.26
C VAL A 15 10.94 -4.42 -7.07
N THR A 16 11.78 -5.46 -7.01
CA THR A 16 11.85 -6.41 -5.90
C THR A 16 13.09 -6.26 -5.01
N ARG A 17 13.95 -5.28 -5.33
CA ARG A 17 15.15 -4.95 -4.53
C ARG A 17 15.22 -3.45 -4.26
N VAL A 18 15.48 -3.11 -3.00
CA VAL A 18 15.61 -1.71 -2.56
C VAL A 18 16.74 -1.00 -3.29
N ALA A 19 17.88 -1.69 -3.53
CA ALA A 19 19.01 -1.11 -4.24
C ALA A 19 18.66 -0.68 -5.68
N ASP A 20 17.81 -1.45 -6.37
CA ASP A 20 17.34 -1.12 -7.72
C ASP A 20 16.41 0.11 -7.68
N TRP A 21 15.53 0.21 -6.67
CA TRP A 21 14.70 1.39 -6.46
C TRP A 21 15.54 2.64 -6.21
N ASP A 22 16.52 2.56 -5.31
CA ASP A 22 17.41 3.67 -5.00
C ASP A 22 18.17 4.16 -6.25
N ALA A 23 18.64 3.24 -7.08
CA ALA A 23 19.32 3.56 -8.34
C ALA A 23 18.37 4.24 -9.35
N LEU A 24 17.12 3.77 -9.46
CA LEU A 24 16.12 4.37 -10.36
C LEU A 24 15.70 5.76 -9.89
N VAL A 25 15.51 5.97 -8.59
CA VAL A 25 15.19 7.28 -8.01
C VAL A 25 16.34 8.25 -8.24
N ALA A 26 17.60 7.85 -7.98
CA ALA A 26 18.77 8.69 -8.24
C ALA A 26 18.88 9.11 -9.72
N LEU A 27 18.69 8.15 -10.63
CA LEU A 27 18.68 8.43 -12.07
C LEU A 27 17.55 9.38 -12.48
N ALA A 28 16.34 9.19 -11.93
CA ALA A 28 15.21 10.06 -12.21
C ALA A 28 15.49 11.49 -11.75
N HIS A 29 16.02 11.66 -10.54
CA HIS A 29 16.42 12.97 -9.99
C HIS A 29 17.51 13.65 -10.83
N GLU A 30 18.59 12.91 -11.16
CA GLU A 30 19.69 13.43 -12.01
C GLU A 30 19.17 13.99 -13.34
N ARG A 31 18.15 13.35 -13.91
CA ARG A 31 17.57 13.72 -15.20
C ARG A 31 16.39 14.68 -15.13
N GLY A 32 15.96 15.09 -13.93
CA GLY A 32 14.78 15.92 -13.73
C GLY A 32 13.49 15.26 -14.19
N LEU A 33 13.38 13.92 -14.01
CA LEU A 33 12.25 13.13 -14.46
C LEU A 33 11.41 12.66 -13.27
N LEU A 34 10.09 12.59 -13.45
CA LEU A 34 9.18 11.95 -12.51
C LEU A 34 9.26 10.43 -12.69
N LEU A 35 9.49 9.73 -11.59
CA LEU A 35 9.30 8.30 -11.43
C LEU A 35 8.20 8.10 -10.38
N LEU A 36 7.21 7.26 -10.65
CA LEU A 36 6.11 6.98 -9.73
C LEU A 36 5.77 5.49 -9.78
N GLU A 37 5.65 4.85 -8.60
CA GLU A 37 5.06 3.53 -8.48
C GLU A 37 3.53 3.62 -8.63
N ALA A 38 2.93 2.74 -9.43
CA ALA A 38 1.50 2.69 -9.65
C ALA A 38 0.77 2.04 -8.45
N MET A 39 0.83 2.69 -7.28
CA MET A 39 0.09 2.26 -6.08
C MET A 39 -1.29 2.90 -6.09
N LYS A 40 -2.16 2.39 -6.94
CA LYS A 40 -3.47 2.96 -7.25
C LYS A 40 -4.33 3.30 -6.03
N VAL A 41 -4.29 2.46 -4.97
CA VAL A 41 -5.12 2.65 -3.76
C VAL A 41 -4.92 4.02 -3.13
N MET A 42 -3.70 4.56 -3.18
CA MET A 42 -3.36 5.88 -2.64
C MET A 42 -3.93 7.02 -3.50
N CYS A 43 -4.31 6.74 -4.73
CA CYS A 43 -4.84 7.72 -5.67
C CYS A 43 -6.39 7.79 -5.69
N PHE A 44 -7.06 6.84 -5.07
CA PHE A 44 -8.53 6.85 -4.99
C PHE A 44 -9.06 8.07 -4.22
N PRO A 45 -10.15 8.72 -4.69
CA PRO A 45 -10.72 9.89 -4.03
C PRO A 45 -11.08 9.65 -2.55
N ALA A 46 -11.69 8.50 -2.22
CA ALA A 46 -12.04 8.16 -0.85
C ALA A 46 -10.80 7.97 0.03
N MET A 47 -9.74 7.31 -0.47
CA MET A 47 -8.49 7.16 0.26
C MET A 47 -7.81 8.52 0.51
N ARG A 48 -7.75 9.38 -0.48
CA ARG A 48 -7.20 10.74 -0.31
C ARG A 48 -7.99 11.54 0.72
N ALA A 49 -9.33 11.46 0.68
CA ALA A 49 -10.18 12.10 1.67
C ALA A 49 -9.95 11.56 3.08
N LEU A 50 -9.71 10.25 3.23
CA LEU A 50 -9.31 9.64 4.50
C LEU A 50 -7.95 10.15 4.96
N LEU A 51 -6.92 10.04 4.12
CA LEU A 51 -5.54 10.42 4.47
C LEU A 51 -5.40 11.90 4.85
N GLN A 52 -6.18 12.79 4.23
CA GLN A 52 -6.20 14.22 4.57
C GLN A 52 -6.81 14.47 5.96
N ARG A 53 -7.75 13.64 6.38
CA ARG A 53 -8.48 13.77 7.66
C ARG A 53 -7.89 12.94 8.79
N LEU A 54 -7.01 12.01 8.47
CA LEU A 54 -6.42 11.08 9.43
C LEU A 54 -5.81 11.80 10.66
N PRO A 55 -5.09 12.95 10.51
CA PRO A 55 -4.55 13.70 11.65
C PRO A 55 -5.62 14.33 12.56
N LEU A 56 -6.87 14.38 12.15
CA LEU A 56 -7.99 14.92 12.95
C LEU A 56 -8.61 13.86 13.86
N LEU A 57 -8.25 12.59 13.67
CA LEU A 57 -8.77 11.49 14.47
C LEU A 57 -8.15 11.47 15.88
N PRO A 58 -8.89 11.05 16.89
CA PRO A 58 -8.29 10.59 18.14
C PRO A 58 -7.28 9.47 17.81
N ALA A 59 -6.20 9.39 18.59
CA ALA A 59 -5.09 8.48 18.32
C ALA A 59 -5.58 7.07 17.94
N PRO A 60 -5.30 6.58 16.72
CA PRO A 60 -5.61 5.20 16.35
C PRO A 60 -4.70 4.24 17.12
N ARG A 61 -5.17 3.04 17.37
CA ARG A 61 -4.44 2.00 18.11
C ARG A 61 -4.11 0.80 17.24
N THR A 62 -5.01 0.43 16.32
CA THR A 62 -4.83 -0.79 15.51
C THR A 62 -5.28 -0.59 14.08
N LEU A 63 -4.56 -1.22 13.16
CA LEU A 63 -4.96 -1.40 11.77
C LEU A 63 -5.04 -2.89 11.46
N ARG A 64 -6.16 -3.32 10.86
CA ARG A 64 -6.31 -4.66 10.28
C ARG A 64 -6.69 -4.52 8.82
N ALA A 65 -5.92 -5.17 7.96
CA ALA A 65 -6.18 -5.19 6.52
C ALA A 65 -5.60 -6.46 5.89
N ALA A 66 -6.32 -7.04 4.96
CA ALA A 66 -5.82 -8.17 4.22
C ALA A 66 -6.20 -8.05 2.74
N PHE A 67 -5.38 -8.64 1.87
CA PHE A 67 -5.71 -8.80 0.48
C PHE A 67 -5.41 -10.24 0.07
N GLY A 68 -6.45 -10.98 -0.26
CA GLY A 68 -6.32 -12.34 -0.76
C GLY A 68 -7.24 -12.60 -1.93
N SER A 69 -6.78 -13.44 -2.83
CA SER A 69 -7.56 -14.00 -3.92
C SER A 69 -6.98 -15.36 -4.31
N ALA A 70 -7.83 -16.26 -4.81
CA ALA A 70 -7.44 -17.60 -5.24
C ALA A 70 -7.49 -17.70 -6.78
N PRO A 71 -6.53 -17.12 -7.52
CA PRO A 71 -6.42 -17.33 -8.96
C PRO A 71 -6.00 -18.78 -9.27
N PRO A 72 -6.15 -19.26 -10.51
CA PRO A 72 -5.56 -20.52 -10.91
C PRO A 72 -4.05 -20.55 -10.58
N PRO A 73 -3.49 -21.67 -10.05
CA PRO A 73 -2.10 -21.75 -9.60
C PRO A 73 -1.11 -21.88 -10.78
N VAL A 74 -1.17 -20.93 -11.70
CA VAL A 74 -0.35 -20.87 -12.93
C VAL A 74 0.11 -19.45 -13.21
N GLY A 75 1.22 -19.34 -13.94
CA GLY A 75 1.76 -18.06 -14.39
C GLY A 75 2.71 -17.41 -13.39
N LYS A 76 3.04 -16.15 -13.63
CA LYS A 76 4.12 -15.42 -12.95
C LYS A 76 3.98 -15.35 -11.42
N LEU A 77 2.77 -15.41 -10.88
CA LEU A 77 2.54 -15.35 -9.44
C LEU A 77 3.11 -16.56 -8.69
N PHE A 78 3.22 -17.71 -9.37
CA PHE A 78 3.69 -18.96 -8.82
C PHE A 78 5.08 -19.34 -9.34
N ASP A 79 5.79 -18.40 -9.97
CA ASP A 79 7.13 -18.61 -10.51
C ASP A 79 8.18 -17.90 -9.67
N PRO A 80 9.02 -18.62 -8.90
CA PRO A 80 10.06 -17.99 -8.09
C PRO A 80 11.14 -17.28 -8.95
N ALA A 81 11.32 -17.68 -10.21
CA ALA A 81 12.27 -17.01 -11.10
C ALA A 81 11.79 -15.62 -11.56
N LEU A 82 10.52 -15.31 -11.36
CA LEU A 82 9.89 -14.03 -11.68
C LEU A 82 9.52 -13.23 -10.42
N ASP A 83 10.12 -13.54 -9.28
CA ASP A 83 9.80 -12.94 -7.99
C ASP A 83 8.27 -12.99 -7.69
N GLY A 84 7.64 -14.15 -7.98
CA GLY A 84 6.24 -14.38 -7.64
C GLY A 84 6.01 -14.41 -6.12
N GLY A 85 4.76 -14.64 -5.72
CA GLY A 85 4.39 -14.78 -4.31
C GLY A 85 3.42 -13.74 -3.80
N ALA A 86 2.77 -14.08 -2.69
CA ALA A 86 1.73 -13.26 -2.07
C ALA A 86 2.28 -11.94 -1.53
N ALA A 87 3.48 -11.95 -0.94
CA ALA A 87 4.09 -10.76 -0.35
C ALA A 87 4.32 -9.68 -1.41
N TRP A 88 4.90 -10.02 -2.57
CA TRP A 88 5.12 -9.08 -3.66
C TRP A 88 3.85 -8.69 -4.41
N ASP A 89 2.96 -9.64 -4.67
CA ASP A 89 1.79 -9.32 -5.51
C ASP A 89 0.72 -8.54 -4.75
N VAL A 90 0.24 -9.05 -3.64
CA VAL A 90 -0.89 -8.46 -2.88
C VAL A 90 -0.48 -7.92 -1.51
N GLY A 91 0.62 -8.39 -0.91
CA GLY A 91 1.09 -7.96 0.40
C GLY A 91 1.59 -6.50 0.43
N VAL A 92 2.09 -6.00 -0.68
CA VAL A 92 2.47 -4.58 -0.79
C VAL A 92 1.30 -3.62 -0.52
N TYR A 93 0.04 -4.02 -0.80
CA TYR A 93 -1.13 -3.16 -0.57
C TYR A 93 -1.39 -2.85 0.91
N PRO A 94 -1.56 -3.85 1.81
CA PRO A 94 -1.77 -3.57 3.22
C PRO A 94 -0.52 -2.94 3.88
N LEU A 95 0.68 -3.27 3.43
CA LEU A 95 1.90 -2.60 3.88
C LEU A 95 1.92 -1.11 3.50
N TRP A 96 1.50 -0.77 2.28
CA TRP A 96 1.35 0.61 1.84
C TRP A 96 0.30 1.36 2.67
N LEU A 97 -0.84 0.72 2.98
CA LEU A 97 -1.88 1.33 3.81
C LEU A 97 -1.33 1.71 5.19
N TYR A 98 -0.62 0.79 5.85
CA TYR A 98 0.00 1.04 7.14
C TYR A 98 1.08 2.14 7.06
N ALA A 99 1.98 2.06 6.09
CA ALA A 99 3.04 3.04 5.89
C ALA A 99 2.47 4.46 5.66
N ALA A 100 1.44 4.58 4.82
CA ALA A 100 0.78 5.86 4.55
C ALA A 100 0.06 6.42 5.78
N PHE A 101 -0.56 5.55 6.60
CA PHE A 101 -1.19 5.98 7.85
C PHE A 101 -0.14 6.48 8.85
N CYS A 102 0.95 5.74 9.05
CA CYS A 102 2.04 6.18 9.92
C CYS A 102 2.62 7.52 9.46
N GLU A 103 2.86 7.69 8.17
CA GLU A 103 3.37 8.95 7.61
C GLU A 103 2.44 10.13 7.90
N ARG A 104 1.12 9.96 7.69
CA ARG A 104 0.13 11.02 7.93
C ARG A 104 -0.07 11.34 9.41
N LEU A 105 0.17 10.38 10.28
CA LEU A 105 0.07 10.52 11.74
C LEU A 105 1.39 10.98 12.38
N GLY A 106 2.47 11.11 11.60
CA GLY A 106 3.81 11.43 12.12
C GLY A 106 4.39 10.36 13.03
N LEU A 107 4.02 9.09 12.81
CA LEU A 107 4.47 7.96 13.63
C LEU A 107 5.71 7.31 13.02
N ALA A 108 6.69 7.02 13.88
CA ALA A 108 7.83 6.21 13.49
C ALA A 108 7.38 4.77 13.19
N THR A 109 7.96 4.17 12.16
CA THR A 109 7.71 2.78 11.78
C THR A 109 8.93 1.91 12.08
N GLN A 110 8.66 0.68 12.51
CA GLN A 110 9.66 -0.39 12.60
C GLN A 110 9.44 -1.39 11.48
N ALA A 111 10.37 -2.32 11.28
CA ALA A 111 10.13 -3.46 10.42
C ALA A 111 9.07 -4.37 11.04
N PRO A 112 8.20 -5.00 10.25
CA PRO A 112 7.24 -5.97 10.75
C PRO A 112 7.92 -7.28 11.15
N GLU A 113 7.28 -8.01 12.04
CA GLU A 113 7.45 -9.45 12.08
C GLU A 113 6.74 -10.05 10.87
N VAL A 114 7.43 -10.96 10.16
CA VAL A 114 6.93 -11.55 8.91
C VAL A 114 6.84 -13.06 9.06
N VAL A 115 5.68 -13.61 8.75
CA VAL A 115 5.45 -15.06 8.69
C VAL A 115 4.98 -15.41 7.29
N LEU A 116 5.72 -16.32 6.65
CA LEU A 116 5.45 -16.77 5.27
C LEU A 116 4.96 -18.21 5.28
N ASP A 117 3.93 -18.49 4.48
CA ASP A 117 3.54 -19.84 4.12
C ASP A 117 4.15 -20.19 2.76
N ARG A 118 5.30 -20.86 2.81
CA ARG A 118 6.02 -21.31 1.60
C ARG A 118 6.81 -22.60 1.86
N ALA A 119 6.93 -23.43 0.83
CA ALA A 119 7.88 -24.52 0.81
C ALA A 119 9.28 -24.03 0.39
N PRO A 120 10.36 -24.70 0.80
CA PRO A 120 11.72 -24.33 0.38
C PRO A 120 11.87 -24.27 -1.14
N GLY A 121 12.38 -23.15 -1.66
CA GLY A 121 12.58 -22.91 -3.09
C GLY A 121 11.34 -22.52 -3.87
N GLU A 122 10.17 -22.43 -3.22
CA GLU A 122 8.90 -22.02 -3.83
C GLU A 122 8.59 -20.55 -3.47
N VAL A 123 7.59 -19.99 -4.14
CA VAL A 123 7.03 -18.69 -3.76
C VAL A 123 6.23 -18.80 -2.46
N ASP A 124 6.06 -17.69 -1.75
CA ASP A 124 5.14 -17.62 -0.63
C ASP A 124 3.68 -17.59 -1.15
N LEU A 125 2.87 -18.50 -0.66
CA LEU A 125 1.45 -18.60 -0.98
C LEU A 125 0.61 -17.65 -0.14
N ALA A 126 1.07 -17.40 1.09
CA ALA A 126 0.50 -16.42 2.01
C ALA A 126 1.60 -15.76 2.85
N ALA A 127 1.33 -14.52 3.27
CA ALA A 127 2.19 -13.77 4.16
C ALA A 127 1.38 -13.03 5.22
N ARG A 128 1.91 -12.95 6.43
CA ARG A 128 1.40 -12.11 7.52
C ARG A 128 2.50 -11.16 7.97
N PHE A 129 2.09 -9.91 8.21
CA PHE A 129 2.98 -8.85 8.68
C PHE A 129 2.37 -8.25 9.94
N SER A 130 3.11 -8.34 11.06
CA SER A 130 2.65 -7.82 12.35
C SER A 130 3.54 -6.67 12.79
N PHE A 131 2.92 -5.55 13.16
CA PHE A 131 3.60 -4.38 13.70
C PHE A 131 3.15 -4.16 15.14
N GLY A 132 4.10 -4.05 16.04
CA GLY A 132 3.86 -3.73 17.45
C GLY A 132 3.84 -2.23 17.73
N GLY A 133 3.67 -1.88 19.02
CA GLY A 133 3.76 -0.50 19.50
C GLY A 133 2.38 0.19 19.71
N PRO A 134 2.39 1.50 19.93
CA PRO A 134 1.16 2.27 20.23
C PRO A 134 0.13 2.26 19.09
N PHE A 135 0.60 2.15 17.85
CA PHE A 135 -0.22 1.90 16.67
C PHE A 135 0.24 0.59 16.05
N SER A 136 -0.43 -0.48 16.41
CA SER A 136 -0.13 -1.83 15.93
C SER A 136 -0.87 -2.13 14.62
N ALA A 137 -0.39 -3.14 13.88
CA ALA A 137 -1.10 -3.63 12.70
C ALA A 137 -0.97 -5.14 12.53
N GLU A 138 -2.05 -5.75 12.03
CA GLU A 138 -2.12 -7.13 11.57
C GLU A 138 -2.54 -7.11 10.10
N LEU A 139 -1.61 -7.48 9.23
CA LEU A 139 -1.79 -7.40 7.79
C LEU A 139 -1.63 -8.78 7.15
N GLY A 140 -2.49 -9.11 6.20
CA GLY A 140 -2.49 -10.39 5.52
C GLY A 140 -2.41 -10.28 4.01
N ALA A 141 -1.78 -11.29 3.40
CA ALA A 141 -1.69 -11.47 1.95
C ALA A 141 -1.88 -12.95 1.60
N SER A 142 -2.61 -13.27 0.53
CA SER A 142 -2.73 -14.65 0.02
C SER A 142 -2.99 -14.65 -1.48
N ILE A 143 -2.36 -15.60 -2.20
CA ILE A 143 -2.63 -15.89 -3.60
C ILE A 143 -3.33 -17.25 -3.80
N VAL A 144 -3.79 -17.86 -2.71
CA VAL A 144 -4.47 -19.18 -2.73
C VAL A 144 -5.79 -19.18 -1.98
N GLU A 145 -6.13 -18.05 -1.31
CA GLU A 145 -7.35 -17.96 -0.53
C GLU A 145 -7.92 -16.53 -0.59
N ASP A 146 -9.25 -16.42 -0.65
CA ASP A 146 -9.95 -15.14 -0.49
C ASP A 146 -9.90 -14.72 0.98
N LEU A 147 -9.31 -13.55 1.25
CA LEU A 147 -9.27 -12.95 2.57
C LEU A 147 -10.35 -11.87 2.70
N ASP A 148 -10.51 -11.37 3.94
CA ASP A 148 -11.47 -10.31 4.22
C ASP A 148 -11.19 -9.08 3.32
N ARG A 149 -12.27 -8.49 2.84
CA ARG A 149 -12.21 -7.38 1.86
C ARG A 149 -12.37 -6.01 2.50
N ASP A 150 -12.68 -5.97 3.79
CA ASP A 150 -12.74 -4.74 4.56
C ASP A 150 -11.38 -4.48 5.22
N ALA A 151 -11.08 -3.21 5.49
CA ALA A 151 -9.98 -2.83 6.38
C ALA A 151 -10.51 -2.00 7.54
N TRP A 152 -9.91 -2.19 8.74
CA TRP A 152 -10.36 -1.58 9.98
C TRP A 152 -9.24 -0.77 10.61
N LEU A 153 -9.50 0.52 10.81
CA LEU A 153 -8.66 1.40 11.61
C LEU A 153 -9.42 1.70 12.91
N SER A 154 -8.90 1.26 14.05
CA SER A 154 -9.59 1.40 15.33
C SER A 154 -8.80 2.23 16.33
N GLY A 155 -9.49 3.09 17.06
CA GLY A 155 -9.02 3.76 18.27
C GLY A 155 -9.58 3.09 19.53
N GLU A 156 -9.67 3.84 20.62
CA GLU A 156 -10.17 3.31 21.91
C GLU A 156 -11.68 3.02 21.89
N ALA A 157 -12.47 3.91 21.31
CA ALA A 157 -13.93 3.84 21.31
C ALA A 157 -14.55 4.05 19.93
N TRP A 158 -13.77 3.92 18.89
CA TRP A 158 -14.21 4.15 17.51
C TRP A 158 -13.50 3.22 16.53
N THR A 159 -14.12 2.98 15.40
CA THR A 159 -13.56 2.25 14.27
C THR A 159 -13.96 2.92 12.96
N LEU A 160 -13.02 3.05 12.04
CA LEU A 160 -13.28 3.32 10.64
C LEU A 160 -13.20 2.01 9.88
N VAL A 161 -14.20 1.75 9.05
CA VAL A 161 -14.22 0.60 8.15
C VAL A 161 -14.09 1.12 6.72
N ILE A 162 -13.05 0.70 6.02
CA ILE A 162 -12.95 0.86 4.58
C ILE A 162 -13.62 -0.36 3.97
N GLU A 163 -14.85 -0.18 3.48
CA GLU A 163 -15.74 -1.28 3.13
C GLU A 163 -15.47 -1.88 1.75
N GLY A 164 -15.74 -3.16 1.62
CA GLY A 164 -15.68 -3.91 0.39
C GLY A 164 -14.24 -4.17 -0.06
N LYS A 165 -13.92 -3.94 -1.31
CA LYS A 165 -12.51 -4.04 -1.77
C LYS A 165 -11.75 -2.80 -1.28
N TRP A 166 -11.25 -2.82 -0.03
CA TRP A 166 -10.53 -1.69 0.57
C TRP A 166 -9.33 -1.20 -0.27
N TRP A 167 -8.80 -2.03 -1.15
CA TRP A 167 -7.77 -1.65 -2.14
C TRP A 167 -8.33 -0.93 -3.38
N ASN A 168 -9.67 -0.81 -3.46
CA ASN A 168 -10.42 0.05 -4.38
C ASN A 168 -11.45 0.86 -3.57
N PRO A 169 -11.01 1.70 -2.62
CA PRO A 169 -11.87 2.29 -1.60
C PRO A 169 -12.85 3.29 -2.21
N GLN A 170 -14.13 3.09 -1.88
CA GLN A 170 -15.22 3.99 -2.31
C GLN A 170 -16.08 4.42 -1.12
N HIS A 171 -16.16 3.59 -0.08
CA HIS A 171 -16.96 3.84 1.10
C HIS A 171 -16.12 3.62 2.36
N ILE A 172 -16.07 4.62 3.24
CA ILE A 172 -15.37 4.58 4.51
C ILE A 172 -16.36 5.05 5.57
N ARG A 173 -16.67 4.17 6.52
CA ARG A 173 -17.73 4.38 7.49
C ARG A 173 -17.19 4.44 8.92
N TRP A 174 -17.72 5.40 9.67
CA TRP A 174 -17.48 5.49 11.09
C TRP A 174 -18.38 4.51 11.87
N GLN A 175 -17.81 3.81 12.85
CA GLN A 175 -18.52 2.91 13.76
C GLN A 175 -18.09 3.18 15.21
N GLY A 176 -19.06 3.07 16.14
CA GLY A 176 -18.86 3.34 17.56
C GLY A 176 -18.65 4.84 17.84
N GLY A 177 -18.81 5.26 19.07
CA GLY A 177 -18.57 6.60 19.55
C GLY A 177 -19.11 7.75 18.66
N THR A 178 -18.91 8.97 19.09
CA THR A 178 -19.25 10.17 18.29
C THR A 178 -18.02 10.56 17.46
N PRO A 179 -18.13 10.70 16.13
CA PRO A 179 -17.03 11.19 15.32
C PRO A 179 -16.65 12.62 15.71
N PRO A 180 -15.37 13.03 15.56
CA PRO A 180 -14.97 14.42 15.70
C PRO A 180 -15.83 15.35 14.83
N ALA A 181 -16.09 16.58 15.26
CA ALA A 181 -16.97 17.52 14.54
C ALA A 181 -16.56 17.77 13.08
N ALA A 182 -15.25 17.70 12.78
CA ALA A 182 -14.72 17.86 11.44
C ALA A 182 -14.73 16.55 10.61
N TRP A 183 -15.21 15.44 11.19
CA TRP A 183 -15.24 14.13 10.53
C TRP A 183 -16.67 13.80 10.07
N PRO A 184 -16.89 13.50 8.78
CA PRO A 184 -18.20 13.04 8.33
C PRO A 184 -18.46 11.61 8.84
N ALA A 185 -19.74 11.25 9.10
CA ALA A 185 -20.10 9.89 9.47
C ALA A 185 -19.68 8.87 8.40
N ASP A 186 -19.76 9.27 7.13
CA ASP A 186 -19.40 8.48 5.97
C ASP A 186 -18.59 9.30 4.97
N ILE A 187 -17.61 8.67 4.33
CA ILE A 187 -16.97 9.14 3.09
C ILE A 187 -17.43 8.19 1.98
N TYR A 188 -18.34 8.65 1.14
CA TYR A 188 -18.82 7.86 0.01
C TYR A 188 -18.49 8.59 -1.30
N LEU A 189 -17.49 8.09 -2.02
CA LEU A 189 -16.98 8.64 -3.27
C LEU A 189 -16.86 7.50 -4.30
N PRO A 190 -17.97 7.12 -4.95
CA PRO A 190 -17.99 6.02 -5.90
C PRO A 190 -17.15 6.35 -7.13
N VAL A 191 -16.49 5.34 -7.69
CA VAL A 191 -15.70 5.46 -8.91
C VAL A 191 -16.24 4.53 -9.99
N GLN A 192 -16.01 4.91 -11.25
CA GLN A 192 -16.32 4.04 -12.38
C GLN A 192 -15.10 3.14 -12.71
N GLY A 193 -15.37 1.89 -13.06
CA GLY A 193 -14.35 0.94 -13.45
C GLY A 193 -13.40 0.53 -12.32
N GLY A 194 -12.19 0.15 -12.67
CA GLY A 194 -11.17 -0.37 -11.74
C GLY A 194 -10.37 0.69 -10.98
N GLY A 195 -10.60 1.99 -11.22
CA GLY A 195 -9.94 3.10 -10.53
C GLY A 195 -8.51 3.42 -11.01
N MET A 196 -7.97 2.72 -12.01
CA MET A 196 -6.61 2.97 -12.53
C MET A 196 -6.47 4.35 -13.18
N GLN A 197 -7.58 4.94 -13.65
CA GLN A 197 -7.55 6.32 -14.14
C GLN A 197 -7.07 7.33 -13.10
N HIS A 198 -7.32 7.08 -11.80
CA HIS A 198 -6.91 8.01 -10.74
C HIS A 198 -5.41 8.08 -10.53
N GLU A 199 -4.67 6.99 -10.76
CA GLU A 199 -3.20 7.04 -10.71
C GLU A 199 -2.61 7.70 -11.96
N ALA A 200 -3.21 7.46 -13.13
CA ALA A 200 -2.83 8.12 -14.38
C ALA A 200 -3.09 9.64 -14.31
N ASP A 201 -4.25 10.05 -13.80
CA ASP A 201 -4.58 11.45 -13.56
C ASP A 201 -3.62 12.09 -12.57
N HIS A 202 -3.31 11.37 -11.47
CA HIS A 202 -2.34 11.84 -10.49
C HIS A 202 -0.94 12.00 -11.07
N PHE A 203 -0.49 11.05 -11.89
CA PHE A 203 0.78 11.15 -12.59
C PHE A 203 0.82 12.38 -13.51
N ALA A 204 -0.25 12.61 -14.26
CA ALA A 204 -0.39 13.79 -15.11
C ALA A 204 -0.42 15.10 -14.29
N ASP A 205 -1.04 15.10 -13.10
CA ASP A 205 -1.03 16.25 -12.18
C ASP A 205 0.38 16.53 -11.68
N CYS A 206 1.13 15.51 -11.26
CA CYS A 206 2.53 15.68 -10.85
C CYS A 206 3.36 16.29 -11.98
N LEU A 207 3.17 15.85 -13.22
CA LEU A 207 3.86 16.43 -14.39
C LEU A 207 3.49 17.90 -14.61
N ARG A 208 2.21 18.26 -14.54
CA ARG A 208 1.73 19.64 -14.69
C ARG A 208 2.33 20.57 -13.64
N HIS A 209 2.53 20.08 -12.43
CA HIS A 209 3.15 20.82 -11.33
C HIS A 209 4.67 20.66 -11.25
N ARG A 210 5.29 19.99 -12.22
CA ARG A 210 6.75 19.75 -12.29
C ARG A 210 7.31 19.08 -11.04
N LEU A 211 6.53 18.19 -10.42
CA LEU A 211 6.99 17.42 -9.28
C LEU A 211 7.91 16.30 -9.73
N LEU A 212 8.97 16.05 -8.99
CA LEU A 212 9.88 14.93 -9.18
C LEU A 212 9.54 13.74 -8.28
N ASP A 213 8.70 13.98 -7.27
CA ASP A 213 8.16 12.97 -6.35
C ASP A 213 6.68 13.24 -6.11
N SER A 214 5.96 12.22 -5.66
CA SER A 214 4.52 12.28 -5.44
C SER A 214 4.18 12.57 -3.98
N PRO A 215 3.23 13.50 -3.70
CA PRO A 215 2.74 13.70 -2.33
C PRO A 215 1.82 12.58 -1.82
N TRP A 216 1.37 11.67 -2.70
CA TRP A 216 0.48 10.55 -2.36
C TRP A 216 1.19 9.20 -2.41
N VAL A 217 2.18 9.07 -3.27
CA VAL A 217 3.01 7.86 -3.44
C VAL A 217 4.49 8.28 -3.41
N PRO A 218 4.98 8.78 -2.26
CA PRO A 218 6.36 9.27 -2.17
C PRO A 218 7.37 8.14 -2.32
N HIS A 219 8.51 8.43 -2.97
CA HIS A 219 9.62 7.49 -3.15
C HIS A 219 10.06 6.84 -1.83
N ALA A 220 10.04 7.60 -0.73
CA ALA A 220 10.41 7.10 0.59
C ALA A 220 9.47 6.02 1.11
N LEU A 221 8.16 6.11 0.84
CA LEU A 221 7.20 5.08 1.24
C LEU A 221 7.31 3.84 0.35
N THR A 222 7.45 3.99 -0.97
CA THR A 222 7.75 2.87 -1.86
C THR A 222 8.99 2.12 -1.36
N ARG A 223 10.11 2.84 -1.12
CA ARG A 223 11.34 2.27 -0.60
C ARG A 223 11.14 1.49 0.71
N ARG A 224 10.35 2.07 1.62
CA ARG A 224 10.06 1.46 2.94
C ARG A 224 9.30 0.14 2.79
N VAL A 225 8.25 0.13 1.98
CA VAL A 225 7.42 -1.06 1.73
C VAL A 225 8.24 -2.15 1.05
N LEU A 226 8.99 -1.81 -0.01
CA LEU A 226 9.88 -2.75 -0.68
C LEU A 226 10.89 -3.35 0.31
N GLY A 227 11.47 -2.53 1.18
CA GLY A 227 12.43 -2.98 2.19
C GLY A 227 11.83 -3.94 3.23
N TRP A 228 10.58 -3.75 3.62
CA TRP A 228 9.91 -4.69 4.52
C TRP A 228 9.66 -6.05 3.87
N VAL A 229 9.24 -6.07 2.60
CA VAL A 229 9.03 -7.33 1.88
C VAL A 229 10.37 -8.02 1.60
N GLU A 230 11.36 -7.30 1.07
CA GLU A 230 12.70 -7.85 0.78
C GLU A 230 13.32 -8.49 2.03
N ALA A 231 13.33 -7.76 3.17
CA ALA A 231 13.87 -8.27 4.42
C ALA A 231 13.07 -9.48 4.95
N GLY A 232 11.74 -9.45 4.87
CA GLY A 232 10.88 -10.54 5.31
C GLY A 232 11.11 -11.84 4.53
N LEU A 233 11.28 -11.73 3.22
CA LEU A 233 11.56 -12.88 2.34
C LEU A 233 12.95 -13.50 2.60
N HIS A 234 13.94 -12.70 3.02
CA HIS A 234 15.28 -13.18 3.37
C HIS A 234 15.35 -13.83 4.75
N LEU A 235 14.51 -13.39 5.72
CA LEU A 235 14.52 -13.96 7.08
C LEU A 235 13.77 -15.29 7.18
N GLY A 236 12.88 -15.61 6.24
CA GLY A 236 12.08 -16.83 6.20
C GLY A 236 12.69 -17.94 5.34
N GLY A 237 13.98 -17.87 4.98
CA GLY A 237 14.74 -18.85 4.18
C GLY A 237 15.57 -19.79 5.03
#